data_5e0f1def9ca329441677addc1de2665c
#
_entry.id   5e0f1def9ca329441677addc1de2665c
#
_cell.length_a   1.000
_cell.length_b   1.000
_cell.length_c   1.000
_cell.angle_alpha   90.00
_cell.angle_beta   90.00
_cell.angle_gamma   90.00
#
_symmetry.space_group_name_H-M   'P 1'
#
loop_
_entity.id
_entity.type
_entity.pdbx_description
1 polymer ?
#
loop_
_entity_poly.entity_id
_entity_poly.type
_entity_poly.pdbx_seq_one_letter_code
_entity_poly.pdbx_strand_id
1 'polypeptide(L)'
;YYIDNQFTFPQTISCNGFTTSFTATTVVQCGEIYHIRLALADGSDANLDSWVFLEAGSFSSNGSVSVSSGIANSDTLLYEGCNAAYFTFNRPDASNDFIIYFDVDGTATPSLDYPEISDSLVIPAGQFSDTLFIYPNLDTISESTETVILNVIYERCSGSLDTVTANIYISDYPPLYLTLPDSLNICHQLFESATIQSEWGGGIEPKSLTWSNGENQGSIIVSPDSTQFFSLN
;
A
#
# COMPACT_ATOMS: atom_id res chain seq x y z
N TYR A 1 -5.35 -15.82 -25.51
CA TYR A 1 -4.90 -16.64 -24.37
C TYR A 1 -3.65 -17.48 -24.68
N TYR A 2 -3.38 -17.82 -25.96
CA TYR A 2 -2.18 -18.56 -26.38
C TYR A 2 -0.98 -17.62 -26.49
N ILE A 3 0.16 -18.07 -25.95
CA ILE A 3 1.46 -17.38 -26.01
C ILE A 3 2.44 -18.31 -26.70
N ASP A 4 3.02 -17.86 -27.82
CA ASP A 4 4.06 -18.59 -28.55
C ASP A 4 5.38 -18.48 -27.76
N ASN A 5 5.98 -19.62 -27.44
CA ASN A 5 7.23 -19.71 -26.66
C ASN A 5 8.44 -20.17 -27.51
N GLN A 6 8.27 -20.36 -28.82
CA GLN A 6 9.35 -20.86 -29.68
C GLN A 6 10.50 -19.87 -29.84
N PHE A 7 10.20 -18.57 -29.74
CA PHE A 7 11.16 -17.50 -30.01
C PHE A 7 11.47 -16.62 -28.79
N THR A 8 10.96 -16.96 -27.59
CA THR A 8 11.26 -16.26 -26.35
C THR A 8 12.59 -16.73 -25.76
N PHE A 9 13.47 -15.79 -25.42
CA PHE A 9 14.74 -16.12 -24.80
C PHE A 9 14.93 -15.31 -23.49
N PRO A 10 15.32 -15.93 -22.37
CA PRO A 10 15.46 -17.38 -22.15
C PRO A 10 14.10 -18.09 -22.02
N GLN A 11 14.00 -19.29 -22.59
CA GLN A 11 12.83 -20.15 -22.38
C GLN A 11 12.80 -20.62 -20.92
N THR A 12 11.70 -20.38 -20.25
CA THR A 12 11.49 -20.82 -18.86
C THR A 12 10.89 -22.24 -18.78
N ILE A 13 10.25 -22.68 -19.85
CA ILE A 13 9.67 -24.02 -19.99
C ILE A 13 9.94 -24.55 -21.40
N SER A 14 10.10 -25.87 -21.55
CA SER A 14 10.40 -26.52 -22.82
C SER A 14 9.16 -26.82 -23.68
N CYS A 15 8.14 -25.94 -23.63
CA CYS A 15 6.95 -26.06 -24.46
C CYS A 15 6.97 -25.04 -25.59
N ASN A 16 6.44 -25.40 -26.76
CA ASN A 16 6.37 -24.51 -27.93
C ASN A 16 5.42 -23.30 -27.69
N GLY A 17 4.49 -23.43 -26.78
CA GLY A 17 3.57 -22.39 -26.39
C GLY A 17 2.86 -22.75 -25.10
N PHE A 18 2.27 -21.74 -24.49
CA PHE A 18 1.46 -21.87 -23.28
C PHE A 18 0.29 -20.90 -23.31
N THR A 19 -0.65 -21.07 -22.40
CA THR A 19 -1.77 -20.14 -22.22
C THR A 19 -1.48 -19.19 -21.06
N THR A 20 -2.16 -18.06 -21.04
CA THR A 20 -2.28 -17.27 -19.81
C THR A 20 -2.98 -18.09 -18.72
N SER A 21 -2.78 -17.73 -17.46
CA SER A 21 -3.45 -18.39 -16.33
C SER A 21 -4.97 -18.35 -16.48
N PHE A 22 -5.62 -19.45 -16.18
CA PHE A 22 -7.07 -19.55 -16.10
C PHE A 22 -7.48 -19.74 -14.64
N THR A 23 -8.48 -18.99 -14.21
CA THR A 23 -9.12 -19.19 -12.90
C THR A 23 -10.50 -19.78 -13.14
N ALA A 24 -10.79 -20.91 -12.51
CA ALA A 24 -12.10 -21.53 -12.51
C ALA A 24 -12.70 -21.38 -11.11
N THR A 25 -13.90 -20.83 -11.02
CA THR A 25 -14.64 -20.66 -9.77
C THR A 25 -16.01 -21.33 -9.87
N THR A 26 -16.47 -21.91 -8.76
CA THR A 26 -17.83 -22.45 -8.64
C THR A 26 -18.33 -22.26 -7.22
N VAL A 27 -19.63 -22.09 -7.10
CA VAL A 27 -20.28 -22.01 -5.78
C VAL A 27 -20.39 -23.44 -5.21
N VAL A 28 -19.97 -23.61 -3.96
CA VAL A 28 -20.02 -24.88 -3.25
C VAL A 28 -20.82 -24.70 -1.94
N GLN A 29 -21.50 -25.76 -1.50
CA GLN A 29 -22.22 -25.73 -0.21
C GLN A 29 -21.33 -26.28 0.90
N CYS A 30 -21.44 -25.71 2.09
CA CYS A 30 -20.71 -26.16 3.26
C CYS A 30 -21.07 -27.61 3.63
N GLY A 31 -20.05 -28.40 3.94
CA GLY A 31 -20.22 -29.80 4.38
C GLY A 31 -20.37 -30.82 3.24
N GLU A 32 -20.47 -30.39 1.99
CA GLU A 32 -20.56 -31.27 0.85
C GLU A 32 -19.18 -31.66 0.30
N ILE A 33 -19.10 -32.86 -0.29
CA ILE A 33 -17.87 -33.35 -0.92
C ILE A 33 -17.95 -33.08 -2.42
N TYR A 34 -16.97 -32.35 -2.94
CA TYR A 34 -16.87 -32.01 -4.37
C TYR A 34 -15.69 -32.72 -5.02
N HIS A 35 -15.89 -33.18 -6.24
CA HIS A 35 -14.85 -33.79 -7.06
C HIS A 35 -14.48 -32.85 -8.20
N ILE A 36 -13.21 -32.46 -8.26
CA ILE A 36 -12.65 -31.66 -9.35
C ILE A 36 -12.00 -32.62 -10.34
N ARG A 37 -12.42 -32.55 -11.61
CA ARG A 37 -11.81 -33.32 -12.71
C ARG A 37 -11.12 -32.35 -13.68
N LEU A 38 -9.82 -32.45 -13.77
CA LEU A 38 -9.03 -31.78 -14.80
C LEU A 38 -8.86 -32.71 -15.98
N ALA A 39 -9.21 -32.28 -17.19
CA ALA A 39 -9.03 -33.01 -18.41
C ALA A 39 -8.10 -32.24 -19.36
N LEU A 40 -7.10 -32.92 -19.85
CA LEU A 40 -6.17 -32.42 -20.86
C LEU A 40 -6.27 -33.36 -22.05
N ALA A 41 -6.43 -32.80 -23.26
CA ALA A 41 -6.49 -33.57 -24.49
C ALA A 41 -5.55 -32.95 -25.51
N ASP A 42 -4.83 -33.81 -26.20
CA ASP A 42 -4.11 -33.45 -27.41
C ASP A 42 -5.10 -33.47 -28.59
N GLY A 43 -5.03 -32.46 -29.44
CA GLY A 43 -6.01 -32.26 -30.50
C GLY A 43 -5.58 -32.70 -31.91
N SER A 44 -4.33 -33.09 -32.10
CA SER A 44 -3.78 -33.25 -33.46
C SER A 44 -3.03 -34.57 -33.68
N ASP A 45 -2.08 -34.90 -32.86
CA ASP A 45 -1.26 -36.09 -32.96
C ASP A 45 -0.75 -36.56 -31.59
N ALA A 46 -0.09 -37.71 -31.53
CA ALA A 46 0.45 -38.30 -30.31
C ALA A 46 1.95 -38.00 -30.10
N ASN A 47 2.50 -36.96 -30.74
CA ASN A 47 3.94 -36.76 -30.80
C ASN A 47 4.46 -35.66 -29.84
N LEU A 48 3.59 -34.81 -29.31
CA LEU A 48 3.97 -33.70 -28.41
C LEU A 48 3.20 -33.82 -27.11
N ASP A 49 3.91 -33.59 -26.01
CA ASP A 49 3.33 -33.65 -24.67
C ASP A 49 2.58 -32.36 -24.34
N SER A 50 1.44 -32.50 -23.68
CA SER A 50 0.67 -31.38 -23.12
C SER A 50 0.75 -31.41 -21.59
N TRP A 51 0.88 -30.23 -21.00
CA TRP A 51 1.09 -30.06 -19.55
C TRP A 51 0.09 -29.11 -18.95
N VAL A 52 -0.30 -29.36 -17.70
CA VAL A 52 -1.06 -28.43 -16.86
C VAL A 52 -0.24 -28.13 -15.64
N PHE A 53 0.02 -26.85 -15.42
CA PHE A 53 0.66 -26.36 -14.19
C PHE A 53 -0.42 -25.84 -13.26
N LEU A 54 -0.45 -26.32 -12.04
CA LEU A 54 -1.31 -25.83 -10.98
C LEU A 54 -0.46 -24.96 -10.05
N GLU A 55 -0.90 -23.74 -9.81
CA GLU A 55 -0.25 -22.85 -8.85
C GLU A 55 -0.35 -23.44 -7.44
N ALA A 56 0.76 -23.44 -6.71
CA ALA A 56 0.78 -23.92 -5.34
C ALA A 56 -0.20 -23.10 -4.47
N GLY A 57 -1.09 -23.77 -3.76
CA GLY A 57 -2.13 -23.12 -2.97
C GLY A 57 -3.33 -22.57 -3.78
N SER A 58 -3.39 -22.82 -5.10
CA SER A 58 -4.50 -22.33 -5.95
C SER A 58 -5.84 -23.03 -5.72
N PHE A 59 -5.83 -24.19 -5.08
CA PHE A 59 -7.07 -24.82 -4.61
C PHE A 59 -7.47 -24.21 -3.25
N SER A 60 -8.32 -23.22 -3.31
CA SER A 60 -8.90 -22.62 -2.12
C SER A 60 -10.42 -22.69 -2.18
N SER A 61 -11.08 -23.05 -1.10
CA SER A 61 -12.51 -22.81 -0.92
C SER A 61 -12.67 -21.53 -0.12
N ASN A 62 -12.97 -20.43 -0.81
CA ASN A 62 -13.26 -19.17 -0.14
C ASN A 62 -14.71 -19.19 0.39
N GLY A 63 -15.00 -20.05 1.34
CA GLY A 63 -16.20 -19.95 2.17
C GLY A 63 -16.06 -18.88 3.25
N SER A 64 -14.96 -18.13 3.24
CA SER A 64 -14.57 -17.21 4.28
C SER A 64 -14.53 -15.76 3.79
N VAL A 65 -14.83 -14.86 4.69
CA VAL A 65 -14.52 -13.45 4.56
C VAL A 65 -12.99 -13.30 4.46
N SER A 66 -12.53 -12.41 3.61
CA SER A 66 -11.14 -11.98 3.62
C SER A 66 -11.06 -10.48 3.88
N VAL A 67 -9.99 -10.06 4.54
CA VAL A 67 -9.67 -8.66 4.75
C VAL A 67 -8.26 -8.38 4.22
N SER A 68 -8.09 -7.25 3.59
CA SER A 68 -6.79 -6.73 3.15
C SER A 68 -6.68 -5.26 3.51
N SER A 69 -5.47 -4.77 3.67
CA SER A 69 -5.21 -3.37 3.96
C SER A 69 -4.43 -2.70 2.83
N GLY A 70 -4.56 -1.39 2.72
CA GLY A 70 -3.82 -0.57 1.77
C GLY A 70 -3.81 0.89 2.18
N ILE A 71 -3.00 1.68 1.49
CA ILE A 71 -2.92 3.13 1.67
C ILE A 71 -3.49 3.79 0.42
N ALA A 72 -4.27 4.84 0.59
CA ALA A 72 -4.86 5.58 -0.51
C ALA A 72 -3.77 6.22 -1.39
N ASN A 73 -4.10 6.48 -2.66
CA ASN A 73 -3.21 7.09 -3.65
C ASN A 73 -1.94 6.30 -3.97
N SER A 74 -1.89 5.00 -3.64
CA SER A 74 -0.72 4.14 -3.84
C SER A 74 0.53 4.60 -3.08
N ASP A 75 0.35 5.35 -1.99
CA ASP A 75 1.43 5.72 -1.09
C ASP A 75 1.98 4.47 -0.38
N THR A 76 3.23 4.55 0.04
CA THR A 76 3.90 3.45 0.75
C THR A 76 3.90 3.64 2.26
N LEU A 77 3.67 4.86 2.73
CA LEU A 77 3.69 5.25 4.13
C LEU A 77 2.43 6.05 4.47
N LEU A 78 1.85 5.76 5.61
CA LEU A 78 0.70 6.47 6.16
C LEU A 78 1.20 7.43 7.24
N TYR A 79 0.99 8.71 7.01
CA TYR A 79 1.35 9.75 7.95
C TYR A 79 0.12 10.41 8.54
N GLU A 80 0.24 10.86 9.78
CA GLU A 80 -0.77 11.66 10.45
C GLU A 80 -1.17 12.89 9.65
N GLY A 81 -2.47 13.12 9.54
CA GLY A 81 -3.05 14.27 8.86
C GLY A 81 -2.81 14.35 7.35
N CYS A 82 -2.15 13.36 6.72
CA CYS A 82 -1.73 13.46 5.32
C CYS A 82 -2.58 12.66 4.36
N ASN A 83 -2.69 11.37 4.57
CA ASN A 83 -3.34 10.45 3.66
C ASN A 83 -4.26 9.50 4.44
N ALA A 84 -5.00 8.66 3.73
CA ALA A 84 -5.88 7.68 4.34
C ALA A 84 -5.37 6.26 4.07
N ALA A 85 -5.60 5.38 5.02
CA ALA A 85 -5.51 3.94 4.78
C ALA A 85 -6.92 3.34 4.69
N TYR A 86 -6.98 2.08 4.28
CA TYR A 86 -8.25 1.38 4.19
C TYR A 86 -8.10 -0.12 4.46
N PHE A 87 -9.19 -0.71 4.95
CA PHE A 87 -9.39 -2.15 5.00
C PHE A 87 -10.49 -2.52 4.01
N THR A 88 -10.18 -3.42 3.08
CA THR A 88 -11.17 -3.96 2.14
C THR A 88 -11.59 -5.34 2.59
N PHE A 89 -12.88 -5.50 2.82
CA PHE A 89 -13.51 -6.76 3.15
C PHE A 89 -14.09 -7.38 1.88
N ASN A 90 -13.90 -8.67 1.70
CA ASN A 90 -14.50 -9.41 0.61
C ASN A 90 -15.28 -10.60 1.14
N ARG A 91 -16.37 -10.93 0.46
CA ARG A 91 -17.21 -12.08 0.75
C ARG A 91 -17.47 -12.93 -0.49
N PRO A 92 -17.68 -14.24 -0.36
CA PRO A 92 -17.86 -15.14 -1.50
C PRO A 92 -19.27 -15.10 -2.13
N ASP A 93 -20.28 -14.73 -1.35
CA ASP A 93 -21.70 -14.71 -1.76
C ASP A 93 -22.33 -13.33 -1.51
N ALA A 94 -23.03 -12.81 -2.50
CA ALA A 94 -23.67 -11.50 -2.48
C ALA A 94 -25.22 -11.56 -2.47
N SER A 95 -25.81 -12.71 -2.18
CA SER A 95 -27.27 -12.91 -2.28
C SER A 95 -28.08 -12.08 -1.26
N ASN A 96 -27.51 -11.80 -0.10
CA ASN A 96 -28.14 -11.05 0.99
C ASN A 96 -27.18 -10.02 1.56
N ASP A 97 -27.68 -9.10 2.39
CA ASP A 97 -26.81 -8.26 3.23
C ASP A 97 -25.98 -9.14 4.14
N PHE A 98 -24.73 -8.75 4.34
CA PHE A 98 -23.79 -9.51 5.15
C PHE A 98 -23.10 -8.59 6.17
N ILE A 99 -23.28 -8.89 7.45
CA ILE A 99 -22.67 -8.13 8.54
C ILE A 99 -21.35 -8.82 8.91
N ILE A 100 -20.27 -8.07 8.88
CA ILE A 100 -18.94 -8.51 9.31
C ILE A 100 -18.65 -7.84 10.66
N TYR A 101 -18.38 -8.65 11.68
CA TYR A 101 -17.91 -8.18 12.97
C TYR A 101 -16.39 -8.29 13.04
N PHE A 102 -15.78 -7.31 13.67
CA PHE A 102 -14.33 -7.28 13.84
C PHE A 102 -13.95 -6.55 15.12
N ASP A 103 -12.82 -6.95 15.67
CA ASP A 103 -12.16 -6.23 16.76
C ASP A 103 -11.00 -5.41 16.19
N VAL A 104 -10.75 -4.24 16.79
CA VAL A 104 -9.63 -3.39 16.46
C VAL A 104 -8.65 -3.39 17.63
N ASP A 105 -7.39 -3.68 17.32
CA ASP A 105 -6.29 -3.80 18.27
C ASP A 105 -5.07 -3.03 17.70
N GLY A 106 -3.97 -3.01 18.41
CA GLY A 106 -2.75 -2.36 17.98
C GLY A 106 -2.19 -1.41 19.01
N THR A 107 -1.23 -0.58 18.61
CA THR A 107 -0.62 0.44 19.48
C THR A 107 -1.23 1.81 19.30
N ALA A 108 -1.79 2.09 18.13
CA ALA A 108 -2.50 3.33 17.86
C ALA A 108 -3.81 3.41 18.67
N THR A 109 -4.08 4.56 19.24
CA THR A 109 -5.18 4.80 20.18
C THR A 109 -6.38 5.45 19.47
N PRO A 110 -7.57 4.81 19.49
CA PRO A 110 -8.77 5.44 18.94
C PRO A 110 -9.04 6.81 19.59
N SER A 111 -9.55 7.74 18.80
CA SER A 111 -9.82 9.15 19.14
C SER A 111 -8.57 10.03 19.30
N LEU A 112 -7.38 9.45 19.49
CA LEU A 112 -6.11 10.19 19.44
C LEU A 112 -5.54 10.11 18.02
N ASP A 113 -5.13 8.93 17.60
CA ASP A 113 -4.38 8.70 16.35
C ASP A 113 -5.28 8.51 15.14
N TYR A 114 -6.53 8.12 15.34
CA TYR A 114 -7.55 8.01 14.29
C TYR A 114 -8.96 8.12 14.88
N PRO A 115 -9.99 8.52 14.09
CA PRO A 115 -11.38 8.53 14.55
C PRO A 115 -11.86 7.15 14.99
N GLU A 116 -12.69 7.10 16.03
CA GLU A 116 -13.32 5.84 16.42
C GLU A 116 -14.05 5.18 15.24
N ILE A 117 -13.89 3.88 15.10
CA ILE A 117 -14.54 3.08 14.09
C ILE A 117 -15.52 2.11 14.76
N SER A 118 -16.60 1.74 14.06
CA SER A 118 -17.53 0.75 14.55
C SER A 118 -16.88 -0.64 14.64
N ASP A 119 -17.48 -1.53 15.37
CA ASP A 119 -17.09 -2.94 15.52
C ASP A 119 -17.65 -3.85 14.40
N SER A 120 -18.31 -3.26 13.43
CA SER A 120 -18.98 -3.99 12.37
C SER A 120 -19.16 -3.16 11.10
N LEU A 121 -19.24 -3.86 9.96
CA LEU A 121 -19.51 -3.30 8.64
C LEU A 121 -20.53 -4.18 7.91
N VAL A 122 -21.42 -3.56 7.14
CA VAL A 122 -22.43 -4.24 6.33
C VAL A 122 -22.05 -4.19 4.87
N ILE A 123 -21.83 -5.34 4.24
CA ILE A 123 -21.74 -5.44 2.79
C ILE A 123 -23.15 -5.68 2.23
N PRO A 124 -23.74 -4.73 1.49
CA PRO A 124 -25.12 -4.86 0.99
C PRO A 124 -25.27 -6.00 -0.02
N ALA A 125 -26.49 -6.52 -0.15
CA ALA A 125 -26.83 -7.49 -1.19
C ALA A 125 -26.43 -6.97 -2.57
N GLY A 126 -25.87 -7.85 -3.39
CA GLY A 126 -25.34 -7.53 -4.71
C GLY A 126 -23.90 -7.03 -4.72
N GLN A 127 -23.30 -6.70 -3.57
CA GLN A 127 -21.90 -6.30 -3.44
C GLN A 127 -21.06 -7.46 -2.92
N PHE A 128 -19.87 -7.65 -3.49
CA PHE A 128 -18.89 -8.66 -3.05
C PHE A 128 -17.84 -8.09 -2.09
N SER A 129 -17.75 -6.79 -1.96
CA SER A 129 -16.78 -6.11 -1.11
C SER A 129 -17.31 -4.80 -0.58
N ASP A 130 -16.72 -4.34 0.53
CA ASP A 130 -16.86 -2.99 1.06
C ASP A 130 -15.55 -2.56 1.71
N THR A 131 -15.39 -1.24 1.95
CA THR A 131 -14.13 -0.66 2.38
C THR A 131 -14.33 0.28 3.55
N LEU A 132 -13.57 0.05 4.61
CA LEU A 132 -13.47 0.91 5.78
C LEU A 132 -12.23 1.80 5.64
N PHE A 133 -12.40 3.11 5.65
CA PHE A 133 -11.29 4.07 5.62
C PHE A 133 -10.86 4.47 7.02
N ILE A 134 -9.56 4.59 7.20
CA ILE A 134 -8.90 5.10 8.41
C ILE A 134 -8.19 6.40 8.04
N TYR A 135 -8.53 7.47 8.74
CA TYR A 135 -7.95 8.80 8.55
C TYR A 135 -7.15 9.15 9.81
N PRO A 136 -5.81 9.04 9.76
CA PRO A 136 -4.99 9.39 10.93
C PRO A 136 -5.17 10.86 11.30
N ASN A 137 -5.30 11.12 12.58
CA ASN A 137 -5.34 12.46 13.12
C ASN A 137 -3.94 13.07 13.14
N LEU A 138 -3.84 14.36 12.93
CA LEU A 138 -2.60 15.09 13.13
C LEU A 138 -2.59 15.62 14.56
N ASP A 139 -1.56 15.33 15.32
CA ASP A 139 -1.35 15.93 16.63
C ASP A 139 0.05 16.56 16.78
N THR A 140 0.51 16.79 18.00
CA THR A 140 1.81 17.39 18.31
C THR A 140 2.68 16.50 19.20
N ILE A 141 2.23 15.29 19.45
CA ILE A 141 2.93 14.29 20.27
C ILE A 141 3.86 13.54 19.34
N SER A 142 5.14 13.45 19.70
CA SER A 142 6.09 12.68 18.89
C SER A 142 6.12 11.24 19.35
N GLU A 143 5.74 10.35 18.45
CA GLU A 143 5.55 8.94 18.72
C GLU A 143 6.38 8.06 17.78
N SER A 144 6.49 6.81 18.12
CA SER A 144 7.04 5.81 17.20
C SER A 144 5.93 5.33 16.27
N THR A 145 6.29 4.75 15.12
CA THR A 145 5.31 4.12 14.23
C THR A 145 4.39 3.18 14.99
N GLU A 146 3.10 3.39 14.85
CA GLU A 146 2.03 2.71 15.53
C GLU A 146 1.26 1.77 14.59
N THR A 147 0.46 0.89 15.15
CA THR A 147 -0.30 -0.11 14.39
C THR A 147 -1.78 -0.02 14.68
N VAL A 148 -2.60 -0.17 13.65
CA VAL A 148 -4.03 -0.51 13.76
C VAL A 148 -4.20 -1.91 13.19
N ILE A 149 -4.63 -2.84 14.02
CA ILE A 149 -4.79 -4.24 13.68
C ILE A 149 -6.28 -4.56 13.69
N LEU A 150 -6.80 -5.01 12.57
CA LEU A 150 -8.19 -5.37 12.41
C LEU A 150 -8.31 -6.89 12.36
N ASN A 151 -9.05 -7.49 13.31
CA ASN A 151 -9.27 -8.91 13.46
C ASN A 151 -10.72 -9.25 13.11
N VAL A 152 -10.94 -9.87 11.95
CA VAL A 152 -12.25 -10.34 11.51
C VAL A 152 -12.47 -11.76 12.00
N ILE A 153 -13.48 -11.97 12.82
CA ILE A 153 -13.88 -13.29 13.34
C ILE A 153 -15.01 -13.81 12.48
N TYR A 154 -14.85 -14.98 11.92
CA TYR A 154 -15.89 -15.62 11.10
C TYR A 154 -16.04 -17.11 11.45
N GLU A 155 -17.23 -17.64 11.19
CA GLU A 155 -17.51 -19.05 11.38
C GLU A 155 -17.18 -19.85 10.11
N ARG A 156 -16.34 -20.86 10.25
CA ARG A 156 -16.05 -21.81 9.17
C ARG A 156 -17.23 -22.74 8.92
N CYS A 157 -17.27 -23.37 7.78
CA CYS A 157 -18.24 -24.42 7.45
C CYS A 157 -18.28 -25.59 8.46
N SER A 158 -17.22 -25.80 9.22
CA SER A 158 -17.16 -26.79 10.30
C SER A 158 -17.85 -26.35 11.57
N GLY A 159 -18.37 -25.12 11.66
CA GLY A 159 -18.90 -24.53 12.89
C GLY A 159 -17.80 -23.99 13.83
N SER A 160 -16.54 -24.10 13.49
CA SER A 160 -15.44 -23.48 14.25
C SER A 160 -15.21 -22.04 13.87
N LEU A 161 -14.88 -21.21 14.85
CA LEU A 161 -14.46 -19.84 14.60
C LEU A 161 -13.02 -19.80 14.08
N ASP A 162 -12.77 -18.88 13.17
CA ASP A 162 -11.45 -18.55 12.66
C ASP A 162 -11.29 -17.03 12.60
N THR A 163 -10.06 -16.55 12.53
CA THR A 163 -9.75 -15.12 12.50
C THR A 163 -8.85 -14.82 11.33
N VAL A 164 -9.21 -13.77 10.59
CA VAL A 164 -8.37 -13.20 9.55
C VAL A 164 -7.99 -11.78 9.98
N THR A 165 -6.72 -11.45 9.84
CA THR A 165 -6.15 -10.20 10.35
C THR A 165 -5.56 -9.37 9.21
N ALA A 166 -5.78 -8.06 9.25
CA ALA A 166 -5.07 -7.08 8.43
C ALA A 166 -4.56 -5.94 9.32
N ASN A 167 -3.49 -5.29 8.93
CA ASN A 167 -2.88 -4.22 9.70
C ASN A 167 -2.42 -3.07 8.81
N ILE A 168 -2.41 -1.87 9.39
CA ILE A 168 -1.83 -0.65 8.85
C ILE A 168 -0.87 -0.08 9.87
N TYR A 169 0.08 0.74 9.39
CA TYR A 169 1.08 1.43 10.22
C TYR A 169 0.91 2.92 10.04
N ILE A 170 0.79 3.65 11.15
CA ILE A 170 0.69 5.12 11.20
C ILE A 170 2.03 5.66 11.72
N SER A 171 2.53 6.72 11.14
CA SER A 171 3.75 7.39 11.57
C SER A 171 3.50 8.89 11.69
N ASP A 172 4.23 9.53 12.58
CA ASP A 172 4.22 11.00 12.71
C ASP A 172 4.58 11.66 11.38
N TYR A 173 3.95 12.79 11.14
CA TYR A 173 4.33 13.64 10.03
C TYR A 173 5.70 14.27 10.32
N PRO A 174 6.74 14.02 9.50
CA PRO A 174 8.06 14.60 9.75
C PRO A 174 8.04 16.11 9.51
N PRO A 175 8.22 16.96 10.56
CA PRO A 175 8.12 18.40 10.41
C PRO A 175 9.18 18.93 9.45
N LEU A 176 8.78 19.85 8.58
CA LEU A 176 9.73 20.55 7.71
C LEU A 176 10.56 21.52 8.53
N TYR A 177 11.87 21.50 8.36
CA TYR A 177 12.76 22.48 8.99
C TYR A 177 13.70 23.12 7.97
N LEU A 178 14.04 24.38 8.19
CA LEU A 178 14.95 25.18 7.40
C LEU A 178 15.77 26.08 8.32
N THR A 179 17.07 25.99 8.22
CA THR A 179 17.99 26.82 8.99
C THR A 179 18.97 27.53 8.04
N LEU A 180 19.12 28.83 8.23
CA LEU A 180 20.08 29.69 7.52
C LEU A 180 20.98 30.37 8.55
N PRO A 181 22.22 30.74 8.18
CA PRO A 181 23.03 31.64 9.00
C PRO A 181 22.39 33.04 9.04
N ASP A 182 22.31 33.63 10.22
CA ASP A 182 21.71 34.96 10.43
C ASP A 182 22.45 36.06 9.65
N SER A 183 23.75 35.93 9.54
CA SER A 183 24.61 36.86 8.79
C SER A 183 25.93 36.22 8.38
N LEU A 184 26.48 36.67 7.27
CA LEU A 184 27.82 36.33 6.81
C LEU A 184 28.57 37.61 6.50
N ASN A 185 29.74 37.82 7.13
CA ASN A 185 30.58 38.96 6.86
C ASN A 185 31.67 38.58 5.85
N ILE A 186 31.72 39.31 4.74
CA ILE A 186 32.72 39.13 3.68
C ILE A 186 33.67 40.33 3.65
N CYS A 187 34.96 40.06 3.72
CA CYS A 187 36.00 41.09 3.61
C CYS A 187 36.32 41.31 2.11
N HIS A 188 35.78 42.32 1.49
CA HIS A 188 35.87 42.61 0.07
C HIS A 188 37.32 42.70 -0.49
N GLN A 189 38.27 43.03 0.36
CA GLN A 189 39.69 43.06 -0.07
C GLN A 189 40.40 41.74 -0.10
N LEU A 190 39.81 40.69 0.50
CA LEU A 190 40.39 39.36 0.67
C LEU A 190 39.60 38.25 -0.05
N PHE A 191 38.32 38.43 -0.20
CA PHE A 191 37.42 37.43 -0.80
C PHE A 191 36.41 38.08 -1.75
N GLU A 192 36.36 37.57 -2.96
CA GLU A 192 35.41 38.07 -3.99
C GLU A 192 34.05 37.36 -3.91
N SER A 193 33.96 36.24 -3.22
CA SER A 193 32.74 35.45 -3.10
C SER A 193 32.63 34.75 -1.75
N ALA A 194 31.44 34.40 -1.37
CA ALA A 194 31.14 33.56 -0.20
C ALA A 194 30.04 32.56 -0.52
N THR A 195 30.04 31.46 0.21
CA THR A 195 29.01 30.44 0.10
C THR A 195 28.03 30.59 1.28
N ILE A 196 26.75 30.73 0.96
CA ILE A 196 25.66 30.65 1.94
C ILE A 196 25.11 29.22 1.89
N GLN A 197 25.21 28.51 3.00
CA GLN A 197 24.74 27.13 3.16
C GLN A 197 23.44 27.13 3.93
N SER A 198 22.42 26.39 3.46
CA SER A 198 21.22 26.09 4.21
C SER A 198 21.28 24.68 4.78
N GLU A 199 20.66 24.49 5.95
CA GLU A 199 20.31 23.17 6.46
C GLU A 199 18.80 23.04 6.41
N TRP A 200 18.31 22.02 5.74
CA TRP A 200 16.88 21.79 5.57
C TRP A 200 16.58 20.29 5.47
N GLY A 201 15.38 19.93 5.88
CA GLY A 201 14.96 18.51 5.86
C GLY A 201 13.56 18.35 6.44
N GLY A 202 13.20 17.14 6.81
CA GLY A 202 11.83 16.81 7.18
C GLY A 202 10.86 16.89 6.00
N GLY A 203 9.56 16.95 6.26
CA GLY A 203 8.52 16.97 5.24
C GLY A 203 8.46 15.68 4.40
N ILE A 204 7.47 15.60 3.52
CA ILE A 204 7.25 14.47 2.58
C ILE A 204 7.55 14.94 1.17
N GLU A 205 8.10 14.07 0.34
CA GLU A 205 8.33 14.36 -1.09
C GLU A 205 6.99 14.50 -1.87
N PRO A 206 6.90 15.40 -2.89
CA PRO A 206 8.00 16.18 -3.45
C PRO A 206 8.29 17.46 -2.67
N LYS A 207 9.57 17.76 -2.45
CA LYS A 207 10.04 19.01 -1.81
C LYS A 207 10.86 19.83 -2.79
N SER A 208 10.75 21.13 -2.71
CA SER A 208 11.56 22.05 -3.51
C SER A 208 12.13 23.16 -2.65
N LEU A 209 13.27 23.67 -3.06
CA LEU A 209 13.99 24.75 -2.39
C LEU A 209 14.31 25.80 -3.45
N THR A 210 14.01 27.08 -3.15
CA THR A 210 14.28 28.18 -4.10
C THR A 210 14.80 29.40 -3.37
N TRP A 211 16.01 29.84 -3.76
CA TRP A 211 16.60 31.08 -3.28
C TRP A 211 16.00 32.30 -3.95
N SER A 212 16.09 33.45 -3.32
CA SER A 212 15.61 34.73 -3.86
C SER A 212 16.30 35.14 -5.18
N ASN A 213 17.46 34.59 -5.49
CA ASN A 213 18.15 34.75 -6.77
C ASN A 213 17.73 33.73 -7.84
N GLY A 214 16.80 32.82 -7.51
CA GLY A 214 16.28 31.78 -8.44
C GLY A 214 17.07 30.49 -8.47
N GLU A 215 18.11 30.32 -7.68
CA GLU A 215 18.82 29.05 -7.54
C GLU A 215 18.04 28.04 -6.69
N ASN A 216 18.19 26.74 -7.00
CA ASN A 216 17.41 25.65 -6.38
C ASN A 216 18.31 24.63 -5.66
N GLN A 217 19.48 25.05 -5.19
CA GLN A 217 20.45 24.20 -4.49
C GLN A 217 20.47 24.50 -3.00
N GLY A 218 20.92 23.56 -2.18
CA GLY A 218 21.08 23.73 -0.72
C GLY A 218 22.12 24.78 -0.32
N SER A 219 22.91 25.30 -1.26
CA SER A 219 23.86 26.39 -1.06
C SER A 219 23.96 27.29 -2.30
N ILE A 220 24.24 28.55 -2.08
CA ILE A 220 24.53 29.52 -3.17
C ILE A 220 25.88 30.19 -2.95
N ILE A 221 26.52 30.55 -4.06
CA ILE A 221 27.73 31.37 -4.05
C ILE A 221 27.34 32.81 -4.42
N VAL A 222 27.68 33.73 -3.57
CA VAL A 222 27.34 35.15 -3.71
C VAL A 222 28.61 36.03 -3.73
N SER A 223 28.61 37.08 -4.53
CA SER A 223 29.71 38.06 -4.64
C SER A 223 29.13 39.47 -4.53
N PRO A 224 28.62 39.87 -3.34
CA PRO A 224 27.95 41.15 -3.18
C PRO A 224 28.96 42.32 -3.11
N ASP A 225 28.69 43.43 -3.82
CA ASP A 225 29.46 44.69 -3.74
C ASP A 225 29.06 45.51 -2.50
N SER A 226 27.95 45.21 -1.89
CA SER A 226 27.38 45.90 -0.69
C SER A 226 26.53 44.90 0.10
N THR A 227 26.06 45.31 1.26
CA THR A 227 25.14 44.50 2.06
C THR A 227 23.90 44.08 1.26
N GLN A 228 23.70 42.79 1.11
CA GLN A 228 22.54 42.19 0.41
C GLN A 228 21.84 41.17 1.30
N PHE A 229 20.57 40.96 1.02
CA PHE A 229 19.75 39.97 1.71
C PHE A 229 19.38 38.86 0.72
N PHE A 230 19.53 37.63 1.18
CA PHE A 230 19.11 36.45 0.46
C PHE A 230 18.07 35.72 1.31
N SER A 231 16.98 35.29 0.70
CA SER A 231 15.95 34.48 1.34
C SER A 231 15.82 33.15 0.63
N LEU A 232 15.32 32.17 1.36
CA LEU A 232 15.10 30.82 0.90
C LEU A 232 13.65 30.41 1.23
N ASN A 233 12.96 29.81 0.26
CA ASN A 233 11.59 29.28 0.34
C ASN A 233 11.56 27.81 0.01
#